data_051588b7540bb0a645119e1ae907f24f
#
_entry.id   051588b7540bb0a645119e1ae907f24f
#
_cell.length_a   1.000
_cell.length_b   1.000
_cell.length_c   1.000
_cell.angle_alpha   90.00
_cell.angle_beta   90.00
_cell.angle_gamma   90.00
#
_symmetry.space_group_name_H-M   'P 1'
#
loop_
_entity.id
_entity.type
_entity.pdbx_description
1 polymer ?
#
loop_
_entity_poly.entity_id
_entity_poly.type
_entity_poly.pdbx_seq_one_letter_code
_entity_poly.pdbx_strand_id
1 'polypeptide(L)'
;IKSFGLGFATKYSNDLYNYLKRKGYSEELIRQAGLINIDEKNGVYDKFWNRVMFPIMDANSRVIGFGGRVMGDAKPKYLNSPETAVFDKSRNLYGLNRARTSRKSYFLVCEGYMDVISLHQAGFTNAVASLGTALTSGHASLIKRYVSEVYLTYDSDDAGTRAALRAVPIMREAGIAAKVIRMDPYKDPDEFIKNLGAEEFEKRIENA
;
A
#
# COMPACT_ATOMS: atom_id res chain seq x y z
N ILE A 1 -7.61 -2.79 12.58
CA ILE A 1 -8.01 -1.37 12.40
C ILE A 1 -7.04 -0.46 13.14
N LYS A 2 -6.98 -0.53 14.48
CA LYS A 2 -6.14 0.39 15.28
C LYS A 2 -4.65 0.31 14.92
N SER A 3 -4.10 -0.87 14.72
CA SER A 3 -2.67 -1.06 14.44
C SER A 3 -2.21 -0.39 13.14
N PHE A 4 -3.02 -0.35 12.10
CA PHE A 4 -2.72 0.33 10.83
C PHE A 4 -3.27 1.75 10.75
N GLY A 5 -3.94 2.24 11.79
CA GLY A 5 -4.50 3.59 11.84
C GLY A 5 -5.63 3.82 10.83
N LEU A 6 -6.37 2.77 10.46
CA LEU A 6 -7.44 2.91 9.48
C LEU A 6 -8.52 3.88 9.96
N GLY A 7 -8.97 4.74 9.06
CA GLY A 7 -10.01 5.73 9.28
C GLY A 7 -11.13 5.64 8.25
N PHE A 8 -12.02 6.61 8.30
CA PHE A 8 -13.11 6.76 7.35
C PHE A 8 -13.28 8.23 6.95
N ALA A 9 -13.25 8.50 5.66
CA ALA A 9 -13.63 9.79 5.09
C ALA A 9 -15.13 9.79 4.85
N THR A 10 -15.84 10.77 5.42
CA THR A 10 -17.29 10.83 5.37
C THR A 10 -17.82 10.99 3.95
N LYS A 11 -19.13 10.87 3.77
CA LYS A 11 -19.77 11.07 2.48
C LYS A 11 -19.92 12.54 2.07
N TYR A 12 -19.60 13.47 2.95
CA TYR A 12 -19.68 14.90 2.69
C TYR A 12 -18.38 15.41 2.06
N SER A 13 -18.51 16.22 1.03
CA SER A 13 -17.40 16.60 0.16
C SER A 13 -16.42 17.63 0.74
N ASN A 14 -16.74 18.26 1.88
CA ASN A 14 -15.94 19.37 2.43
C ASN A 14 -15.67 19.26 3.93
N ASP A 15 -15.87 18.09 4.53
CA ASP A 15 -15.71 17.91 5.98
C ASP A 15 -14.26 18.12 6.42
N LEU A 16 -13.31 17.51 5.72
CA LEU A 16 -11.89 17.63 6.03
C LEU A 16 -11.39 19.05 5.74
N TYR A 17 -11.74 19.62 4.60
CA TYR A 17 -11.37 20.99 4.24
C TYR A 17 -11.83 21.98 5.31
N ASN A 18 -13.09 21.95 5.68
CA ASN A 18 -13.65 22.83 6.70
C ASN A 18 -13.00 22.62 8.08
N TYR A 19 -12.71 21.37 8.44
CA TYR A 19 -12.01 21.06 9.68
C TYR A 19 -10.60 21.68 9.70
N LEU A 20 -9.82 21.48 8.63
CA LEU A 20 -8.45 22.00 8.54
C LEU A 20 -8.42 23.53 8.49
N LYS A 21 -9.36 24.16 7.80
CA LYS A 21 -9.51 25.63 7.80
C LYS A 21 -9.77 26.18 9.20
N ARG A 22 -10.65 25.53 9.98
CA ARG A 22 -10.89 25.91 11.40
C ARG A 22 -9.67 25.72 12.29
N LYS A 23 -8.76 24.78 11.92
CA LYS A 23 -7.47 24.60 12.60
C LYS A 23 -6.42 25.61 12.18
N GLY A 24 -6.72 26.52 11.26
CA GLY A 24 -5.83 27.58 10.82
C GLY A 24 -4.90 27.23 9.64
N TYR A 25 -5.06 26.06 9.03
CA TYR A 25 -4.28 25.71 7.83
C TYR A 25 -4.73 26.52 6.62
N SER A 26 -3.76 26.99 5.81
CA SER A 26 -4.06 27.68 4.56
C SER A 26 -4.59 26.71 3.52
N GLU A 27 -5.45 27.18 2.61
CA GLU A 27 -5.97 26.37 1.49
C GLU A 27 -4.82 25.85 0.62
N GLU A 28 -3.82 26.69 0.35
CA GLU A 28 -2.67 26.33 -0.44
C GLU A 28 -1.90 25.15 0.20
N LEU A 29 -1.68 25.16 1.52
CA LEU A 29 -1.03 24.05 2.21
C LEU A 29 -1.85 22.75 2.14
N ILE A 30 -3.18 22.84 2.31
CA ILE A 30 -4.08 21.69 2.22
C ILE A 30 -4.06 21.11 0.79
N ARG A 31 -4.02 21.97 -0.23
CA ARG A 31 -3.89 21.59 -1.63
C ARG A 31 -2.54 20.90 -1.92
N GLN A 32 -1.45 21.51 -1.45
CA GLN A 32 -0.08 20.94 -1.60
C GLN A 32 0.06 19.58 -0.91
N ALA A 33 -0.64 19.36 0.21
CA ALA A 33 -0.71 18.07 0.89
C ALA A 33 -1.56 17.03 0.12
N GLY A 34 -2.19 17.42 -1.00
CA GLY A 34 -3.01 16.52 -1.81
C GLY A 34 -4.30 16.05 -1.14
N LEU A 35 -4.86 16.86 -0.23
CA LEU A 35 -6.07 16.52 0.54
C LEU A 35 -7.35 17.07 -0.07
N ILE A 36 -7.25 18.07 -0.94
CA ILE A 36 -8.38 18.68 -1.65
C ILE A 36 -8.12 18.74 -3.14
N ASN A 37 -9.20 18.83 -3.90
CA ASN A 37 -9.21 19.24 -5.30
C ASN A 37 -9.87 20.61 -5.42
N ILE A 38 -9.49 21.35 -6.44
CA ILE A 38 -10.09 22.64 -6.80
C ILE A 38 -10.59 22.51 -8.23
N ASP A 39 -11.85 22.79 -8.44
CA ASP A 39 -12.52 22.70 -9.74
C ASP A 39 -13.29 23.99 -9.98
N GLU A 40 -13.27 24.50 -11.23
CA GLU A 40 -13.94 25.77 -11.58
C GLU A 40 -15.46 25.74 -11.39
N LYS A 41 -16.09 24.57 -11.53
CA LYS A 41 -17.55 24.40 -11.41
C LYS A 41 -17.98 24.05 -9.99
N ASN A 42 -17.19 23.21 -9.30
CA ASN A 42 -17.57 22.63 -8.01
C ASN A 42 -16.85 23.31 -6.83
N GLY A 43 -15.93 24.23 -7.11
CA GLY A 43 -15.13 24.89 -6.07
C GLY A 43 -14.12 23.93 -5.42
N VAL A 44 -13.90 24.11 -4.11
CA VAL A 44 -12.98 23.28 -3.32
C VAL A 44 -13.74 22.11 -2.72
N TYR A 45 -13.19 20.90 -2.84
CA TYR A 45 -13.76 19.70 -2.23
C TYR A 45 -12.68 18.71 -1.79
N ASP A 46 -13.02 17.89 -0.80
CA ASP A 46 -12.12 16.86 -0.26
C ASP A 46 -11.76 15.84 -1.35
N LYS A 47 -10.47 15.52 -1.46
CA LYS A 47 -10.01 14.49 -2.40
C LYS A 47 -10.56 13.11 -2.07
N PHE A 48 -10.67 12.81 -0.79
CA PHE A 48 -11.19 11.54 -0.28
C PHE A 48 -12.55 11.76 0.37
N TRP A 49 -13.57 11.11 -0.13
CA TRP A 49 -14.91 11.09 0.44
C TRP A 49 -15.54 9.71 0.27
N ASN A 50 -16.36 9.30 1.24
CA ASN A 50 -17.00 7.99 1.31
C ASN A 50 -16.00 6.83 1.11
N ARG A 51 -14.86 6.88 1.82
CA ARG A 51 -13.78 5.92 1.69
C ARG A 51 -13.25 5.44 3.04
N VAL A 52 -12.94 4.15 3.11
CA VAL A 52 -12.02 3.64 4.15
C VAL A 52 -10.63 4.17 3.83
N MET A 53 -10.00 4.79 4.84
CA MET A 53 -8.71 5.47 4.68
C MET A 53 -7.57 4.63 5.23
N PHE A 54 -6.50 4.55 4.47
CA PHE A 54 -5.25 3.85 4.79
C PHE A 54 -4.14 4.90 4.88
N PRO A 55 -3.67 5.27 6.08
CA PRO A 55 -2.51 6.15 6.20
C PRO A 55 -1.28 5.48 5.57
N ILE A 56 -0.60 6.18 4.68
CA ILE A 56 0.68 5.77 4.13
C ILE A 56 1.75 6.41 5.00
N MET A 57 2.66 5.59 5.52
CA MET A 57 3.70 6.03 6.44
C MET A 57 5.08 5.82 5.83
N ASP A 58 5.99 6.75 6.10
CA ASP A 58 7.42 6.56 5.85
C ASP A 58 8.02 5.50 6.80
N ALA A 59 9.27 5.14 6.59
CA ALA A 59 9.96 4.17 7.45
C ALA A 59 10.00 4.55 8.94
N ASN A 60 9.80 5.82 9.28
CA ASN A 60 9.78 6.33 10.66
C ASN A 60 8.37 6.48 11.24
N SER A 61 7.38 5.91 10.59
CA SER A 61 5.95 5.96 10.98
C SER A 61 5.34 7.38 10.96
N ARG A 62 5.89 8.31 10.16
CA ARG A 62 5.26 9.60 9.88
C ARG A 62 4.31 9.43 8.72
N VAL A 63 3.09 9.94 8.85
CA VAL A 63 2.11 9.93 7.76
C VAL A 63 2.57 10.87 6.65
N ILE A 64 2.72 10.34 5.43
CA ILE A 64 3.18 11.06 4.24
C ILE A 64 2.12 11.14 3.15
N GLY A 65 1.05 10.35 3.24
CA GLY A 65 -0.05 10.32 2.30
C GLY A 65 -1.16 9.38 2.75
N PHE A 66 -2.12 9.18 1.88
CA PHE A 66 -3.27 8.32 2.15
C PHE A 66 -3.66 7.51 0.92
N GLY A 67 -4.11 6.27 1.16
CA GLY A 67 -4.93 5.52 0.25
C GLY A 67 -6.39 5.55 0.71
N GLY A 68 -7.33 5.47 -0.22
CA GLY A 68 -8.75 5.41 0.10
C GLY A 68 -9.47 4.37 -0.73
N ARG A 69 -10.13 3.38 -0.09
CA ARG A 69 -11.00 2.42 -0.76
C ARG A 69 -12.45 2.89 -0.65
N VAL A 70 -13.12 3.05 -1.80
CA VAL A 70 -14.52 3.48 -1.81
C VAL A 70 -15.43 2.47 -1.10
N MET A 71 -16.44 2.99 -0.42
CA MET A 71 -17.54 2.20 0.10
C MET A 71 -18.66 2.15 -0.95
N GLY A 72 -18.98 0.92 -1.43
CA GLY A 72 -19.92 0.70 -2.53
C GLY A 72 -19.23 0.67 -3.91
N ASP A 73 -19.98 0.97 -4.97
CA ASP A 73 -19.59 0.69 -6.37
C ASP A 73 -18.97 1.89 -7.12
N ALA A 74 -18.73 3.00 -6.42
CA ALA A 74 -18.13 4.17 -7.05
C ALA A 74 -16.68 3.89 -7.52
N LYS A 75 -16.29 4.55 -8.59
CA LYS A 75 -14.94 4.44 -9.18
C LYS A 75 -14.12 5.71 -8.91
N PRO A 76 -12.81 5.59 -8.79
CA PRO A 76 -12.01 4.36 -8.75
C PRO A 76 -12.16 3.62 -7.41
N LYS A 77 -12.07 2.27 -7.42
CA LYS A 77 -12.15 1.42 -6.21
C LYS A 77 -11.10 1.84 -5.17
N TYR A 78 -9.87 2.07 -5.60
CA TYR A 78 -8.80 2.65 -4.78
C TYR A 78 -8.34 3.99 -5.35
N LEU A 79 -8.08 4.94 -4.48
CA LEU A 79 -7.54 6.25 -4.79
C LEU A 79 -6.37 6.54 -3.84
N ASN A 80 -5.24 6.99 -4.37
CA ASN A 80 -4.08 7.35 -3.58
C ASN A 80 -3.85 8.87 -3.60
N SER A 81 -3.16 9.38 -2.58
CA SER A 81 -2.60 10.73 -2.61
C SER A 81 -1.80 10.96 -3.89
N PRO A 82 -1.78 12.16 -4.44
CA PRO A 82 -0.83 12.51 -5.50
C PRO A 82 0.60 12.53 -4.95
N GLU A 83 1.58 12.66 -5.83
CA GLU A 83 2.94 13.02 -5.43
C GLU A 83 2.92 14.38 -4.71
N THR A 84 3.69 14.49 -3.62
CA THR A 84 3.82 15.72 -2.83
C THR A 84 5.29 15.93 -2.42
N ALA A 85 5.59 17.04 -1.78
CA ALA A 85 6.94 17.28 -1.24
C ALA A 85 7.43 16.21 -0.26
N VAL A 86 6.52 15.43 0.35
CA VAL A 86 6.84 14.39 1.36
C VAL A 86 6.48 12.98 0.90
N PHE A 87 5.83 12.82 -0.24
CA PHE A 87 5.33 11.54 -0.73
C PHE A 87 5.70 11.29 -2.19
N ASP A 88 6.53 10.29 -2.41
CA ASP A 88 6.94 9.75 -3.71
C ASP A 88 6.57 8.26 -3.76
N LYS A 89 5.59 7.91 -4.58
CA LYS A 89 5.09 6.52 -4.71
C LYS A 89 6.17 5.55 -5.19
N SER A 90 7.11 6.03 -5.99
CA SER A 90 8.18 5.21 -6.56
C SER A 90 9.26 4.80 -5.55
N ARG A 91 9.24 5.40 -4.35
CA ARG A 91 10.23 5.25 -3.29
C ARG A 91 9.63 4.94 -1.92
N ASN A 92 8.34 4.65 -1.87
CA ASN A 92 7.65 4.32 -0.62
C ASN A 92 6.86 3.02 -0.77
N LEU A 93 6.83 2.22 0.29
CA LEU A 93 6.08 0.96 0.36
C LEU A 93 5.12 1.01 1.55
N TYR A 94 3.89 0.60 1.32
CA TYR A 94 2.92 0.43 2.39
C TYR A 94 3.36 -0.68 3.35
N GLY A 95 3.25 -0.45 4.64
CA GLY A 95 3.64 -1.42 5.67
C GLY A 95 5.14 -1.46 5.99
N LEU A 96 6.01 -0.72 5.27
CA LEU A 96 7.46 -0.75 5.49
C LEU A 96 7.86 -0.33 6.91
N ASN A 97 7.19 0.67 7.48
CA ASN A 97 7.44 1.10 8.85
C ASN A 97 7.33 -0.02 9.89
N ARG A 98 6.55 -1.06 9.59
CA ARG A 98 6.37 -2.28 10.38
C ARG A 98 7.30 -3.39 9.93
N ALA A 99 7.33 -3.65 8.63
CA ALA A 99 8.12 -4.74 8.04
C ALA A 99 9.60 -4.63 8.37
N ARG A 100 10.15 -3.41 8.44
CA ARG A 100 11.56 -3.16 8.79
C ARG A 100 11.96 -3.62 10.19
N THR A 101 10.99 -3.84 11.08
CA THR A 101 11.24 -4.35 12.44
C THR A 101 10.98 -5.84 12.58
N SER A 102 10.57 -6.50 11.51
CA SER A 102 10.38 -7.94 11.46
C SER A 102 11.74 -8.68 11.65
N ARG A 103 11.69 -9.84 12.27
CA ARG A 103 12.87 -10.71 12.41
C ARG A 103 13.12 -11.63 11.21
N LYS A 104 12.21 -11.62 10.22
CA LYS A 104 12.38 -12.40 8.98
C LYS A 104 13.46 -11.74 8.12
N SER A 105 14.30 -12.53 7.47
CA SER A 105 15.38 -12.07 6.58
C SER A 105 14.92 -11.70 5.17
N TYR A 106 13.62 -11.77 4.91
CA TYR A 106 12.99 -11.50 3.63
C TYR A 106 11.72 -10.65 3.79
N PHE A 107 11.29 -9.99 2.71
CA PHE A 107 9.99 -9.35 2.64
C PHE A 107 9.02 -10.13 1.74
N LEU A 108 7.73 -10.08 2.11
CA LEU A 108 6.61 -10.45 1.24
C LEU A 108 6.15 -9.18 0.52
N VAL A 109 6.22 -9.16 -0.80
CA VAL A 109 5.85 -7.99 -1.61
C VAL A 109 4.53 -8.26 -2.31
N CYS A 110 3.48 -7.55 -1.87
CA CYS A 110 2.11 -7.66 -2.33
C CYS A 110 1.74 -6.50 -3.27
N GLU A 111 0.54 -6.55 -3.85
CA GLU A 111 0.01 -5.48 -4.68
C GLU A 111 -0.78 -4.44 -3.88
N GLY A 112 -1.50 -4.83 -2.84
CA GLY A 112 -2.51 -4.00 -2.21
C GLY A 112 -2.43 -3.85 -0.69
N TYR A 113 -3.19 -2.86 -0.21
CA TYR A 113 -3.32 -2.57 1.22
C TYR A 113 -3.90 -3.74 2.01
N MET A 114 -4.90 -4.41 1.43
CA MET A 114 -5.61 -5.49 2.14
C MET A 114 -4.73 -6.71 2.30
N ASP A 115 -3.92 -7.06 1.29
CA ASP A 115 -2.99 -8.18 1.36
C ASP A 115 -2.00 -7.99 2.50
N VAL A 116 -1.39 -6.78 2.57
CA VAL A 116 -0.46 -6.45 3.67
C VAL A 116 -1.15 -6.57 5.02
N ILE A 117 -2.36 -6.03 5.17
CA ILE A 117 -3.09 -6.07 6.44
C ILE A 117 -3.42 -7.51 6.82
N SER A 118 -3.92 -8.33 5.88
CA SER A 118 -4.26 -9.73 6.12
C SER A 118 -3.04 -10.57 6.48
N LEU A 119 -1.93 -10.40 5.77
CA LEU A 119 -0.68 -11.06 6.09
C LEU A 119 -0.16 -10.67 7.48
N HIS A 120 -0.18 -9.38 7.82
CA HIS A 120 0.20 -8.94 9.17
C HIS A 120 -0.71 -9.50 10.27
N GLN A 121 -2.02 -9.60 10.02
CA GLN A 121 -2.97 -10.23 10.94
C GLN A 121 -2.70 -11.73 11.13
N ALA A 122 -2.23 -12.39 10.08
CA ALA A 122 -1.83 -13.80 10.11
C ALA A 122 -0.42 -14.04 10.69
N GLY A 123 0.29 -12.98 11.13
CA GLY A 123 1.62 -13.08 11.75
C GLY A 123 2.79 -12.78 10.81
N PHE A 124 2.56 -12.57 9.51
CA PHE A 124 3.60 -12.22 8.52
C PHE A 124 3.88 -10.72 8.54
N THR A 125 4.54 -10.25 9.60
CA THR A 125 4.79 -8.81 9.84
C THR A 125 5.83 -8.19 8.91
N ASN A 126 6.39 -8.96 7.99
CA ASN A 126 7.35 -8.59 6.95
C ASN A 126 6.69 -8.31 5.58
N ALA A 127 5.36 -8.19 5.52
CA ALA A 127 4.64 -7.88 4.29
C ALA A 127 4.64 -6.38 4.00
N VAL A 128 4.85 -6.03 2.73
CA VAL A 128 4.82 -4.67 2.18
C VAL A 128 4.10 -4.66 0.83
N ALA A 129 3.61 -3.51 0.39
CA ALA A 129 3.03 -3.38 -0.95
C ALA A 129 3.47 -2.10 -1.64
N SER A 130 3.47 -2.11 -2.97
CA SER A 130 3.56 -0.90 -3.79
C SER A 130 2.26 -0.08 -3.68
N LEU A 131 2.32 1.19 -4.05
CA LEU A 131 1.25 2.16 -3.81
C LEU A 131 0.44 2.46 -5.08
N GLY A 132 -0.05 1.39 -5.73
CA GLY A 132 -0.81 1.50 -6.98
C GLY A 132 0.07 1.85 -8.18
N THR A 133 1.35 1.54 -8.10
CA THR A 133 2.32 1.64 -9.19
C THR A 133 3.05 0.32 -9.39
N ALA A 134 3.61 0.07 -10.57
CA ALA A 134 4.53 -1.04 -10.74
C ALA A 134 5.75 -0.86 -9.83
N LEU A 135 6.37 -1.98 -9.46
CA LEU A 135 7.60 -1.96 -8.68
C LEU A 135 8.72 -1.27 -9.47
N THR A 136 9.49 -0.42 -8.80
CA THR A 136 10.54 0.42 -9.41
C THR A 136 11.92 0.10 -8.84
N SER A 137 12.98 0.57 -9.48
CA SER A 137 14.35 0.54 -8.95
C SER A 137 14.48 1.30 -7.62
N GLY A 138 13.65 2.35 -7.42
CA GLY A 138 13.56 3.07 -6.14
C GLY A 138 13.03 2.19 -5.01
N HIS A 139 12.00 1.38 -5.29
CA HIS A 139 11.50 0.38 -4.35
C HIS A 139 12.55 -0.70 -4.05
N ALA A 140 13.24 -1.22 -5.08
CA ALA A 140 14.29 -2.21 -4.89
C ALA A 140 15.45 -1.67 -4.05
N SER A 141 15.89 -0.43 -4.32
CA SER A 141 16.92 0.25 -3.52
C SER A 141 16.49 0.46 -2.06
N LEU A 142 15.21 0.71 -1.82
CA LEU A 142 14.65 0.83 -0.48
C LEU A 142 14.63 -0.52 0.25
N ILE A 143 14.13 -1.58 -0.40
CA ILE A 143 14.07 -2.94 0.14
C ILE A 143 15.47 -3.47 0.50
N LYS A 144 16.47 -3.21 -0.36
CA LYS A 144 17.86 -3.65 -0.18
C LYS A 144 18.50 -3.19 1.13
N ARG A 145 18.00 -2.11 1.72
CA ARG A 145 18.50 -1.61 3.02
C ARG A 145 18.12 -2.52 4.19
N TYR A 146 17.14 -3.41 4.01
CA TYR A 146 16.54 -4.20 5.09
C TYR A 146 16.73 -5.70 4.87
N VAL A 147 16.57 -6.16 3.61
CA VAL A 147 16.63 -7.60 3.29
C VAL A 147 17.35 -7.83 1.96
N SER A 148 17.84 -9.05 1.77
CA SER A 148 18.48 -9.49 0.51
C SER A 148 17.60 -10.45 -0.30
N GLU A 149 16.41 -10.77 0.18
CA GLU A 149 15.47 -11.70 -0.47
C GLU A 149 14.05 -11.16 -0.39
N VAL A 150 13.26 -11.39 -1.43
CA VAL A 150 11.82 -11.08 -1.44
C VAL A 150 11.03 -12.23 -2.04
N TYR A 151 9.81 -12.38 -1.56
CA TYR A 151 8.79 -13.23 -2.16
C TYR A 151 7.69 -12.35 -2.72
N LEU A 152 7.53 -12.38 -4.04
CA LEU A 152 6.47 -11.65 -4.75
C LEU A 152 5.18 -12.46 -4.61
N THR A 153 4.19 -11.89 -3.93
CA THR A 153 2.89 -12.51 -3.63
C THR A 153 1.78 -11.72 -4.31
N TYR A 154 1.91 -11.59 -5.64
CA TYR A 154 0.99 -10.83 -6.47
C TYR A 154 -0.26 -11.63 -6.81
N ASP A 155 -1.29 -10.94 -7.34
CA ASP A 155 -2.53 -11.57 -7.77
C ASP A 155 -2.25 -12.73 -8.74
N SER A 156 -3.01 -13.82 -8.64
CA SER A 156 -2.84 -15.02 -9.49
C SER A 156 -3.39 -14.84 -10.90
N ASP A 157 -3.88 -13.65 -11.26
CA ASP A 157 -4.37 -13.34 -12.61
C ASP A 157 -3.21 -12.98 -13.58
N ASP A 158 -3.55 -12.82 -14.86
CA ASP A 158 -2.58 -12.45 -15.90
C ASP A 158 -1.88 -11.11 -15.62
N ALA A 159 -2.54 -10.17 -14.97
CA ALA A 159 -1.97 -8.86 -14.67
C ALA A 159 -0.91 -8.97 -13.57
N GLY A 160 -1.20 -9.70 -12.48
CA GLY A 160 -0.27 -9.97 -11.40
C GLY A 160 0.91 -10.82 -11.87
N THR A 161 0.67 -11.85 -12.71
CA THR A 161 1.75 -12.63 -13.32
C THR A 161 2.69 -11.73 -14.12
N ARG A 162 2.17 -10.86 -14.99
CA ARG A 162 3.00 -9.90 -15.73
C ARG A 162 3.72 -8.90 -14.83
N ALA A 163 3.09 -8.48 -13.74
CA ALA A 163 3.73 -7.60 -12.76
C ALA A 163 4.90 -8.29 -12.05
N ALA A 164 4.75 -9.56 -11.65
CA ALA A 164 5.82 -10.36 -11.06
C ALA A 164 7.00 -10.54 -12.04
N LEU A 165 6.73 -10.88 -13.31
CA LEU A 165 7.76 -11.02 -14.33
C LEU A 165 8.55 -9.72 -14.57
N ARG A 166 7.92 -8.55 -14.42
CA ARG A 166 8.62 -7.25 -14.50
C ARG A 166 9.40 -6.94 -13.22
N ALA A 167 8.91 -7.35 -12.06
CA ALA A 167 9.54 -7.07 -10.76
C ALA A 167 10.83 -7.87 -10.54
N VAL A 168 10.87 -9.15 -10.97
CA VAL A 168 12.04 -10.03 -10.78
C VAL A 168 13.35 -9.43 -11.31
N PRO A 169 13.46 -8.96 -12.57
CA PRO A 169 14.70 -8.36 -13.05
C PRO A 169 15.10 -7.10 -12.27
N ILE A 170 14.14 -6.24 -11.88
CA ILE A 170 14.40 -5.03 -11.09
C ILE A 170 15.02 -5.40 -9.73
N MET A 171 14.49 -6.43 -9.07
CA MET A 171 15.07 -6.93 -7.81
C MET A 171 16.46 -7.50 -8.01
N ARG A 172 16.66 -8.29 -9.06
CA ARG A 172 17.95 -8.92 -9.38
C ARG A 172 19.03 -7.86 -9.67
N GLU A 173 18.71 -6.82 -10.42
CA GLU A 173 19.63 -5.70 -10.69
C GLU A 173 20.05 -4.98 -9.42
N ALA A 174 19.17 -4.89 -8.43
CA ALA A 174 19.50 -4.36 -7.11
C ALA A 174 20.25 -5.36 -6.21
N GLY A 175 20.54 -6.57 -6.69
CA GLY A 175 21.18 -7.63 -5.89
C GLY A 175 20.27 -8.22 -4.81
N ILE A 176 18.97 -8.32 -5.08
CA ILE A 176 17.96 -8.93 -4.22
C ILE A 176 17.50 -10.23 -4.88
N ALA A 177 17.55 -11.35 -4.16
CA ALA A 177 16.95 -12.60 -4.61
C ALA A 177 15.42 -12.44 -4.62
N ALA A 178 14.78 -12.77 -5.75
CA ALA A 178 13.34 -12.66 -5.89
C ALA A 178 12.73 -13.99 -6.31
N LYS A 179 11.78 -14.46 -5.54
CA LYS A 179 10.98 -15.65 -5.77
C LYS A 179 9.51 -15.25 -5.93
N VAL A 180 8.72 -16.05 -6.61
CA VAL A 180 7.29 -15.81 -6.83
C VAL A 180 6.50 -16.88 -6.11
N ILE A 181 5.57 -16.48 -5.27
CA ILE A 181 4.62 -17.39 -4.61
C ILE A 181 3.26 -17.23 -5.29
N ARG A 182 2.72 -18.31 -5.82
CA ARG A 182 1.39 -18.35 -6.42
C ARG A 182 0.34 -18.62 -5.35
N MET A 183 -0.80 -17.96 -5.48
CA MET A 183 -1.92 -18.09 -4.54
C MET A 183 -3.00 -19.07 -5.01
N ASP A 184 -2.77 -19.78 -6.15
CA ASP A 184 -3.77 -20.71 -6.69
C ASP A 184 -4.30 -21.68 -5.61
N PRO A 185 -5.61 -21.97 -5.60
CA PRO A 185 -6.66 -21.51 -6.51
C PRO A 185 -7.26 -20.13 -6.13
N TYR A 186 -6.70 -19.43 -5.17
CA TYR A 186 -7.18 -18.12 -4.71
C TYR A 186 -6.55 -16.99 -5.51
N LYS A 187 -7.23 -15.86 -5.53
CA LYS A 187 -6.82 -14.72 -6.32
C LYS A 187 -5.59 -14.03 -5.75
N ASP A 188 -5.58 -13.76 -4.46
CA ASP A 188 -4.61 -12.92 -3.78
C ASP A 188 -4.29 -13.45 -2.36
N PRO A 189 -3.27 -12.90 -1.68
CA PRO A 189 -2.93 -13.28 -0.31
C PRO A 189 -4.05 -13.10 0.70
N ASP A 190 -4.91 -12.09 0.54
CA ASP A 190 -6.05 -11.85 1.44
C ASP A 190 -7.06 -13.01 1.38
N GLU A 191 -7.43 -13.44 0.18
CA GLU A 191 -8.30 -14.60 -0.02
C GLU A 191 -7.63 -15.90 0.46
N PHE A 192 -6.34 -16.09 0.11
CA PHE A 192 -5.61 -17.28 0.51
C PHE A 192 -5.60 -17.46 2.04
N ILE A 193 -5.20 -16.43 2.78
CA ILE A 193 -5.12 -16.45 4.25
C ILE A 193 -6.50 -16.68 4.87
N LYS A 194 -7.55 -16.08 4.33
CA LYS A 194 -8.92 -16.27 4.84
C LYS A 194 -9.44 -17.69 4.70
N ASN A 195 -9.03 -18.40 3.66
CA ASN A 195 -9.54 -19.74 3.36
C ASN A 195 -8.65 -20.86 3.91
N LEU A 196 -7.32 -20.72 3.86
CA LEU A 196 -6.38 -21.78 4.21
C LEU A 196 -5.54 -21.49 5.47
N GLY A 197 -5.50 -20.24 5.90
CA GLY A 197 -4.78 -19.83 7.11
C GLY A 197 -3.28 -19.67 6.94
N ALA A 198 -2.63 -19.31 8.05
CA ALA A 198 -1.22 -18.96 8.09
C ALA A 198 -0.29 -20.17 7.85
N GLU A 199 -0.64 -21.35 8.37
CA GLU A 199 0.19 -22.57 8.26
C GLU A 199 0.38 -23.00 6.80
N GLU A 200 -0.69 -22.95 6.01
CA GLU A 200 -0.61 -23.31 4.59
C GLU A 200 0.17 -22.25 3.79
N PHE A 201 0.06 -20.98 4.18
CA PHE A 201 0.86 -19.93 3.57
C PHE A 201 2.36 -20.07 3.89
N GLU A 202 2.74 -20.43 5.13
CA GLU A 202 4.13 -20.71 5.50
C GLU A 202 4.71 -21.85 4.64
N LYS A 203 3.95 -22.95 4.42
CA LYS A 203 4.38 -24.04 3.52
C LYS A 203 4.61 -23.56 2.08
N ARG A 204 3.82 -22.59 1.59
CA ARG A 204 4.06 -21.99 0.26
C ARG A 204 5.38 -21.23 0.21
N ILE A 205 5.75 -20.55 1.29
CA ILE A 205 7.04 -19.85 1.39
C ILE A 205 8.20 -20.87 1.41
N GLU A 206 8.07 -21.95 2.19
CA GLU A 206 9.11 -22.98 2.32
C GLU A 206 9.37 -23.74 1.01
N ASN A 207 8.36 -23.89 0.17
CA ASN A 207 8.43 -24.62 -1.10
C ASN A 207 8.74 -23.71 -2.32
N ALA A 208 9.02 -22.43 -2.12
CA ALA A 208 9.24 -21.46 -3.20
C ALA A 208 10.71 -21.35 -3.65
#